data_c5fe7ace6d20914a44b5f7cd62998a50
#
_entry.id   c5fe7ace6d20914a44b5f7cd62998a50
#
_cell.length_a   1.000
_cell.length_b   1.000
_cell.length_c   1.000
_cell.angle_alpha   90.00
_cell.angle_beta   90.00
_cell.angle_gamma   90.00
#
_symmetry.space_group_name_H-M   'P 1'
#
loop_
_entity.id
_entity.type
_entity.pdbx_description
1 polymer ?
#
loop_
_entity_poly.entity_id
_entity_poly.type
_entity_poly.pdbx_seq_one_letter_code
_entity_poly.pdbx_strand_id
1 'polypeptide(L)'
;MKKAFHLLFIAVFAILFLASCEKDNPNPEITFEQKVLVINQGNFTEHSASLSLFDEKTMTITNRVYETANGISIGATIISGTVSPQKEAYLVCNNPDKIDIIDAATGKLKSTITNSLASPRNMIFAGDKLYVTNWDYDYIVNDFGWWEYPDSYIAVYDAVTKAFIKRIPAGTDAEGIAMFGTRLFVAVKEGVRVFDASREDYPVITTIRPSGVTGNAKHLVFDSSYKLWVSFPDKGLVRIDPVTLVADKVVDIPVDSMDGFITADGKGKKIYTYKTEYDANYNPAGASIFSMDVSNYSITEVLGGTMFYGVGVSPSTGNIFTAETSFSSNSLLKVAASDGVIKTTAGAGIGTSRYLFF
;
A
#
# COMPACT_ATOMS: atom_id res chain seq x y z
N MET A 1 -51.20 -6.79 -53.33
CA MET A 1 -50.61 -7.70 -52.32
C MET A 1 -49.07 -7.68 -52.23
N LYS A 2 -48.31 -7.12 -53.18
CA LYS A 2 -46.80 -7.08 -53.09
C LYS A 2 -46.22 -5.92 -52.29
N LYS A 3 -46.94 -4.85 -52.00
CA LYS A 3 -46.46 -3.70 -51.20
C LYS A 3 -46.58 -3.86 -49.68
N ALA A 4 -47.47 -4.72 -49.20
CA ALA A 4 -47.65 -4.99 -47.77
C ALA A 4 -46.59 -5.91 -47.19
N PHE A 5 -45.97 -6.76 -48.02
CA PHE A 5 -44.97 -7.72 -47.56
C PHE A 5 -43.59 -7.10 -47.34
N HIS A 6 -43.32 -6.00 -48.04
CA HIS A 6 -42.00 -5.28 -47.86
C HIS A 6 -41.98 -4.38 -46.60
N LEU A 7 -43.13 -3.89 -46.16
CA LEU A 7 -43.23 -3.09 -44.94
C LEU A 7 -43.12 -3.96 -43.66
N LEU A 8 -43.61 -5.19 -43.73
CA LEU A 8 -43.51 -6.12 -42.60
C LEU A 8 -42.07 -6.64 -42.37
N PHE A 9 -41.27 -6.77 -43.44
CA PHE A 9 -39.88 -7.24 -43.33
C PHE A 9 -38.94 -6.12 -42.79
N ILE A 10 -39.22 -4.87 -43.08
CA ILE A 10 -38.42 -3.72 -42.57
C ILE A 10 -38.73 -3.48 -41.09
N ALA A 11 -39.99 -3.70 -40.63
CA ALA A 11 -40.35 -3.55 -39.22
C ALA A 11 -39.77 -4.65 -38.32
N VAL A 12 -39.61 -5.89 -38.83
CA VAL A 12 -39.00 -7.02 -38.08
C VAL A 12 -37.49 -6.86 -38.01
N PHE A 13 -36.84 -6.25 -39.03
CA PHE A 13 -35.37 -6.02 -38.99
C PHE A 13 -35.01 -4.80 -38.11
N ALA A 14 -35.91 -3.83 -37.93
CA ALA A 14 -35.66 -2.69 -37.03
C ALA A 14 -35.78 -3.06 -35.53
N ILE A 15 -36.53 -4.11 -35.18
CA ILE A 15 -36.70 -4.57 -33.79
C ILE A 15 -35.51 -5.45 -33.34
N LEU A 16 -34.76 -6.05 -34.27
CA LEU A 16 -33.57 -6.87 -33.95
C LEU A 16 -32.28 -6.05 -33.67
N PHE A 17 -32.28 -4.74 -33.92
CA PHE A 17 -31.15 -3.85 -33.64
C PHE A 17 -31.24 -3.10 -32.29
N LEU A 18 -32.32 -3.27 -31.52
CA LEU A 18 -32.49 -2.62 -30.21
C LEU A 18 -32.17 -3.53 -29.01
N ALA A 19 -31.73 -4.75 -29.25
CA ALA A 19 -31.37 -5.70 -28.20
C ALA A 19 -29.88 -6.07 -28.25
N SER A 20 -28.98 -5.08 -28.25
CA SER A 20 -27.56 -5.31 -27.89
C SER A 20 -26.85 -3.98 -27.74
N CYS A 21 -27.04 -3.36 -26.61
CA CYS A 21 -26.10 -2.47 -25.99
C CYS A 21 -26.24 -2.64 -24.47
N GLU A 22 -26.00 -3.86 -23.97
CA GLU A 22 -25.33 -3.94 -22.70
C GLU A 22 -23.95 -3.36 -22.96
N LYS A 23 -23.69 -2.17 -22.43
CA LYS A 23 -22.33 -1.65 -22.31
C LYS A 23 -21.61 -2.67 -21.42
N ASP A 24 -20.85 -3.57 -22.03
CA ASP A 24 -19.78 -4.27 -21.34
C ASP A 24 -18.94 -3.18 -20.70
N ASN A 25 -19.07 -3.02 -19.41
CA ASN A 25 -18.23 -2.11 -18.63
C ASN A 25 -16.83 -2.76 -18.65
N PRO A 26 -15.83 -2.24 -19.41
CA PRO A 26 -14.55 -2.89 -19.58
C PRO A 26 -13.71 -2.90 -18.30
N ASN A 27 -14.27 -2.36 -17.22
CA ASN A 27 -13.64 -2.36 -15.92
C ASN A 27 -14.59 -3.06 -14.94
N PRO A 28 -14.35 -4.35 -14.61
CA PRO A 28 -15.16 -5.01 -13.58
C PRO A 28 -15.05 -4.17 -12.29
N GLU A 29 -16.20 -3.80 -11.75
CA GLU A 29 -16.26 -3.11 -10.47
C GLU A 29 -15.59 -4.02 -9.42
N ILE A 30 -14.50 -3.56 -8.83
CA ILE A 30 -13.81 -4.33 -7.80
C ILE A 30 -14.72 -4.39 -6.58
N THR A 31 -15.39 -5.52 -6.39
CA THR A 31 -16.23 -5.75 -5.21
C THR A 31 -15.36 -6.28 -4.09
N PHE A 32 -15.29 -5.53 -2.99
CA PHE A 32 -14.61 -5.95 -1.77
C PHE A 32 -15.52 -6.84 -0.92
N GLU A 33 -15.00 -7.93 -0.40
CA GLU A 33 -15.75 -8.85 0.47
C GLU A 33 -15.98 -8.29 1.88
N GLN A 34 -15.49 -7.08 2.16
CA GLN A 34 -15.48 -6.47 3.50
C GLN A 34 -14.66 -7.30 4.49
N LYS A 35 -13.58 -7.88 4.01
CA LYS A 35 -12.58 -8.57 4.81
C LYS A 35 -11.25 -7.83 4.76
N VAL A 36 -10.54 -7.89 5.87
CA VAL A 36 -9.26 -7.21 6.04
C VAL A 36 -8.24 -8.21 6.57
N LEU A 37 -7.19 -8.43 5.80
CA LEU A 37 -6.04 -9.14 6.29
C LEU A 37 -5.17 -8.15 7.08
N VAL A 38 -5.11 -8.34 8.39
CA VAL A 38 -4.34 -7.50 9.30
C VAL A 38 -2.94 -8.09 9.43
N ILE A 39 -1.95 -7.33 8.99
CA ILE A 39 -0.54 -7.70 9.11
C ILE A 39 -0.05 -7.34 10.51
N ASN A 40 0.41 -8.35 11.22
CA ASN A 40 1.17 -8.22 12.44
C ASN A 40 2.63 -8.46 12.08
N GLN A 41 3.41 -7.38 12.00
CA GLN A 41 4.82 -7.39 11.56
C GLN A 41 5.67 -8.37 12.36
N GLY A 42 5.35 -8.57 13.64
CA GLY A 42 6.10 -9.37 14.57
C GLY A 42 7.25 -8.63 15.23
N ASN A 43 7.95 -9.31 16.11
CA ASN A 43 9.22 -8.85 16.65
C ASN A 43 10.35 -9.23 15.69
N PHE A 44 11.23 -8.29 15.40
CA PHE A 44 12.30 -8.48 14.41
C PHE A 44 13.29 -9.58 14.80
N THR A 45 13.63 -9.69 16.08
CA THR A 45 14.59 -10.70 16.57
C THR A 45 13.96 -12.10 16.72
N GLU A 46 12.65 -12.18 16.92
CA GLU A 46 11.92 -13.43 17.12
C GLU A 46 11.30 -13.97 15.83
N HIS A 47 11.31 -13.18 14.75
CA HIS A 47 10.67 -13.52 13.46
C HIS A 47 9.21 -13.94 13.65
N SER A 48 8.50 -13.23 14.52
CA SER A 48 7.20 -13.65 15.06
C SER A 48 6.00 -13.04 14.32
N ALA A 49 6.18 -12.68 13.04
CA ALA A 49 5.09 -12.17 12.23
C ALA A 49 3.91 -13.14 12.16
N SER A 50 2.72 -12.60 12.14
CA SER A 50 1.48 -13.35 12.01
C SER A 50 0.43 -12.59 11.21
N LEU A 51 -0.66 -13.25 10.84
CA LEU A 51 -1.78 -12.64 10.16
C LEU A 51 -3.06 -12.85 10.96
N SER A 52 -3.87 -11.78 11.00
CA SER A 52 -5.24 -11.85 11.50
C SER A 52 -6.21 -11.51 10.38
N LEU A 53 -7.36 -12.17 10.33
CA LEU A 53 -8.44 -11.88 9.39
C LEU A 53 -9.58 -11.20 10.14
N PHE A 54 -9.89 -9.98 9.77
CA PHE A 54 -11.03 -9.24 10.32
C PHE A 54 -12.19 -9.23 9.31
N ASP A 55 -13.39 -9.55 9.78
CA ASP A 55 -14.61 -9.49 9.00
C ASP A 55 -15.41 -8.24 9.41
N GLU A 56 -15.56 -7.28 8.49
CA GLU A 56 -16.26 -6.01 8.76
C GLU A 56 -17.78 -6.18 8.89
N LYS A 57 -18.35 -7.27 8.37
CA LYS A 57 -19.82 -7.52 8.49
C LYS A 57 -20.20 -7.97 9.89
N THR A 58 -19.36 -8.82 10.46
CA THR A 58 -19.58 -9.38 11.81
C THR A 58 -18.82 -8.64 12.90
N MET A 59 -17.87 -7.76 12.52
CA MET A 59 -16.94 -7.07 13.43
C MET A 59 -16.13 -8.03 14.29
N THR A 60 -15.70 -9.15 13.72
CA THR A 60 -14.94 -10.19 14.42
C THR A 60 -13.56 -10.39 13.81
N ILE A 61 -12.61 -10.83 14.61
CA ILE A 61 -11.24 -11.14 14.21
C ILE A 61 -10.91 -12.61 14.44
N THR A 62 -10.21 -13.22 13.50
CA THR A 62 -9.58 -14.53 13.62
C THR A 62 -8.08 -14.36 13.54
N ASN A 63 -7.36 -14.69 14.61
CA ASN A 63 -5.92 -14.55 14.68
C ASN A 63 -5.19 -15.80 14.14
N ARG A 64 -3.93 -15.61 13.71
CA ARG A 64 -3.02 -16.67 13.27
C ARG A 64 -3.57 -17.50 12.10
N VAL A 65 -4.21 -16.82 11.15
CA VAL A 65 -4.85 -17.51 10.02
C VAL A 65 -3.84 -18.22 9.12
N TYR A 66 -2.61 -17.69 8.99
CA TYR A 66 -1.54 -18.34 8.23
C TYR A 66 -1.10 -19.64 8.89
N GLU A 67 -0.80 -19.61 10.20
CA GLU A 67 -0.34 -20.77 10.95
C GLU A 67 -1.43 -21.86 10.99
N THR A 68 -2.68 -21.46 11.18
CA THR A 68 -3.82 -22.38 11.18
C THR A 68 -3.98 -23.08 9.84
N ALA A 69 -3.81 -22.35 8.73
CA ALA A 69 -3.99 -22.90 7.38
C ALA A 69 -2.81 -23.77 6.92
N ASN A 70 -1.59 -23.52 7.42
CA ASN A 70 -0.38 -24.15 6.90
C ASN A 70 0.36 -25.07 7.89
N GLY A 71 0.03 -25.02 9.17
CA GLY A 71 0.70 -25.80 10.21
C GLY A 71 2.13 -25.32 10.53
N ILE A 72 2.55 -24.19 9.98
CA ILE A 72 3.87 -23.56 10.20
C ILE A 72 3.70 -22.07 10.45
N SER A 73 4.69 -21.43 11.09
CA SER A 73 4.75 -19.98 11.21
C SER A 73 5.28 -19.33 9.92
N ILE A 74 5.05 -18.04 9.76
CA ILE A 74 5.66 -17.23 8.68
C ILE A 74 7.18 -17.22 8.84
N GLY A 75 7.68 -17.17 10.06
CA GLY A 75 9.10 -17.27 10.40
C GLY A 75 9.94 -16.12 9.81
N ALA A 76 9.37 -14.92 9.75
CA ALA A 76 10.00 -13.71 9.23
C ALA A 76 9.39 -12.47 9.88
N THR A 77 9.83 -11.28 9.50
CA THR A 77 9.18 -9.99 9.75
C THR A 77 8.47 -9.53 8.49
N ILE A 78 7.18 -9.20 8.55
CA ILE A 78 6.43 -8.67 7.40
C ILE A 78 6.55 -7.15 7.38
N ILE A 79 7.15 -6.59 6.34
CA ILE A 79 7.36 -5.15 6.20
C ILE A 79 6.18 -4.46 5.53
N SER A 80 5.65 -5.09 4.48
CA SER A 80 4.51 -4.57 3.73
C SER A 80 3.73 -5.70 3.06
N GLY A 81 2.67 -5.36 2.35
CA GLY A 81 1.93 -6.33 1.56
C GLY A 81 0.95 -5.66 0.61
N THR A 82 0.50 -6.41 -0.35
CA THR A 82 -0.53 -5.99 -1.31
C THR A 82 -1.42 -7.16 -1.68
N VAL A 83 -2.61 -6.87 -2.19
CA VAL A 83 -3.54 -7.89 -2.68
C VAL A 83 -3.69 -7.75 -4.19
N SER A 84 -3.57 -8.87 -4.90
CA SER A 84 -3.80 -8.94 -6.34
C SER A 84 -5.30 -8.92 -6.67
N PRO A 85 -5.68 -8.60 -7.92
CA PRO A 85 -7.07 -8.74 -8.38
C PRO A 85 -7.66 -10.16 -8.22
N GLN A 86 -6.79 -11.18 -8.17
CA GLN A 86 -7.16 -12.58 -7.94
C GLN A 86 -7.30 -12.93 -6.45
N LYS A 87 -7.28 -11.93 -5.56
CA LYS A 87 -7.35 -12.07 -4.09
C LYS A 87 -6.21 -12.91 -3.51
N GLU A 88 -5.05 -12.82 -4.11
CA GLU A 88 -3.80 -13.30 -3.53
C GLU A 88 -3.13 -12.18 -2.76
N ALA A 89 -2.83 -12.41 -1.50
CA ALA A 89 -2.03 -11.48 -0.72
C ALA A 89 -0.54 -11.82 -0.86
N TYR A 90 0.25 -10.82 -1.17
CA TYR A 90 1.70 -10.88 -1.28
C TYR A 90 2.29 -10.21 -0.03
N LEU A 91 2.97 -10.98 0.78
CA LEU A 91 3.57 -10.55 2.04
C LEU A 91 5.05 -10.31 1.81
N VAL A 92 5.46 -9.06 1.79
CA VAL A 92 6.86 -8.68 1.64
C VAL A 92 7.54 -8.80 3.00
N CYS A 93 8.43 -9.78 3.11
CA CYS A 93 9.10 -10.12 4.36
C CYS A 93 10.58 -9.85 4.26
N ASN A 94 11.19 -9.45 5.37
CA ASN A 94 12.63 -9.53 5.54
C ASN A 94 12.99 -10.26 6.84
N ASN A 95 14.26 -10.65 6.93
CA ASN A 95 14.80 -11.44 8.03
C ASN A 95 13.99 -12.74 8.30
N PRO A 96 14.02 -13.75 7.41
CA PRO A 96 14.68 -13.78 6.09
C PRO A 96 13.88 -13.11 4.98
N ASP A 97 14.61 -12.70 3.92
CA ASP A 97 14.03 -12.03 2.75
C ASP A 97 13.24 -13.00 1.89
N LYS A 98 11.95 -12.71 1.73
CA LYS A 98 11.03 -13.48 0.90
C LYS A 98 9.76 -12.69 0.60
N ILE A 99 8.99 -13.16 -0.39
CA ILE A 99 7.61 -12.76 -0.59
C ILE A 99 6.75 -14.01 -0.54
N ASP A 100 5.97 -14.17 0.51
CA ASP A 100 4.99 -15.25 0.59
C ASP A 100 3.71 -14.83 -0.12
N ILE A 101 3.23 -15.69 -1.02
CA ILE A 101 2.00 -15.49 -1.78
C ILE A 101 0.96 -16.44 -1.21
N ILE A 102 -0.11 -15.88 -0.67
CA ILE A 102 -1.16 -16.62 0.02
C ILE A 102 -2.53 -16.34 -0.60
N ASP A 103 -3.47 -17.22 -0.38
CA ASP A 103 -4.88 -16.90 -0.54
C ASP A 103 -5.32 -15.96 0.58
N ALA A 104 -5.82 -14.77 0.24
CA ALA A 104 -6.11 -13.72 1.22
C ALA A 104 -7.25 -14.10 2.19
N ALA A 105 -8.22 -14.89 1.72
CA ALA A 105 -9.39 -15.26 2.53
C ALA A 105 -9.09 -16.39 3.52
N THR A 106 -8.17 -17.28 3.19
CA THR A 106 -7.89 -18.50 3.98
C THR A 106 -6.53 -18.49 4.66
N GLY A 107 -5.62 -17.60 4.26
CA GLY A 107 -4.22 -17.59 4.74
C GLY A 107 -3.37 -18.74 4.18
N LYS A 108 -3.89 -19.53 3.21
CA LYS A 108 -3.17 -20.68 2.66
C LYS A 108 -2.02 -20.25 1.78
N LEU A 109 -0.81 -20.72 2.07
CA LEU A 109 0.39 -20.47 1.26
C LEU A 109 0.24 -21.16 -0.10
N LYS A 110 0.48 -20.39 -1.17
CA LYS A 110 0.47 -20.84 -2.56
C LYS A 110 1.88 -21.02 -3.11
N SER A 111 2.73 -20.01 -2.89
CA SER A 111 4.13 -20.01 -3.33
C SER A 111 4.96 -18.96 -2.61
N THR A 112 6.27 -19.01 -2.78
CA THR A 112 7.21 -18.06 -2.17
C THR A 112 8.24 -17.63 -3.23
N ILE A 113 8.52 -16.32 -3.30
CA ILE A 113 9.64 -15.77 -4.06
C ILE A 113 10.77 -15.52 -3.07
N THR A 114 11.98 -16.02 -3.41
CA THR A 114 13.18 -15.85 -2.56
C THR A 114 14.39 -15.33 -3.34
N ASN A 115 14.34 -15.36 -4.66
CA ASN A 115 15.45 -14.95 -5.50
C ASN A 115 15.45 -13.45 -5.75
N SER A 116 16.65 -12.86 -5.79
CA SER A 116 16.89 -11.45 -6.11
C SER A 116 16.18 -10.45 -5.18
N LEU A 117 16.03 -10.83 -3.91
CA LEU A 117 15.56 -9.97 -2.81
C LEU A 117 16.72 -9.70 -1.87
N ALA A 118 16.84 -8.47 -1.40
CA ALA A 118 17.77 -8.06 -0.35
C ALA A 118 17.16 -6.88 0.42
N SER A 119 16.71 -7.12 1.62
CA SER A 119 15.93 -6.16 2.43
C SER A 119 14.73 -5.58 1.67
N PRO A 120 13.78 -6.39 1.16
CA PRO A 120 12.64 -5.91 0.37
C PRO A 120 11.73 -5.01 1.20
N ARG A 121 11.16 -3.98 0.54
CA ARG A 121 10.39 -2.92 1.20
C ARG A 121 8.93 -2.88 0.77
N ASN A 122 8.67 -2.50 -0.46
CA ASN A 122 7.32 -2.34 -1.00
C ASN A 122 7.21 -2.99 -2.38
N MET A 123 5.98 -3.30 -2.79
CA MET A 123 5.74 -3.87 -4.10
C MET A 123 4.45 -3.37 -4.73
N ILE A 124 4.42 -3.39 -6.06
CA ILE A 124 3.21 -3.14 -6.86
C ILE A 124 3.08 -4.13 -8.00
N PHE A 125 1.83 -4.30 -8.45
CA PHE A 125 1.49 -4.91 -9.73
C PHE A 125 1.36 -3.81 -10.78
N ALA A 126 1.97 -3.97 -11.96
CA ALA A 126 1.75 -3.08 -13.08
C ALA A 126 1.83 -3.87 -14.40
N GLY A 127 0.68 -4.03 -15.06
CA GLY A 127 0.56 -4.86 -16.25
C GLY A 127 0.89 -6.33 -15.94
N ASP A 128 1.85 -6.86 -16.68
CA ASP A 128 2.36 -8.24 -16.57
C ASP A 128 3.56 -8.39 -15.62
N LYS A 129 3.87 -7.35 -14.84
CA LYS A 129 5.05 -7.31 -13.98
C LYS A 129 4.75 -7.05 -12.52
N LEU A 130 5.63 -7.54 -11.65
CA LEU A 130 5.75 -7.17 -10.25
C LEU A 130 7.02 -6.33 -10.09
N TYR A 131 6.93 -5.24 -9.37
CA TYR A 131 8.05 -4.37 -9.03
C TYR A 131 8.20 -4.35 -7.52
N VAL A 132 9.40 -4.64 -7.03
CA VAL A 132 9.71 -4.73 -5.59
C VAL A 132 10.89 -3.84 -5.29
N THR A 133 10.73 -2.85 -4.40
CA THR A 133 11.85 -2.06 -3.89
C THR A 133 12.64 -2.85 -2.86
N ASN A 134 13.95 -2.72 -2.90
CA ASN A 134 14.89 -3.38 -2.01
C ASN A 134 15.97 -2.38 -1.56
N TRP A 135 16.38 -2.44 -0.31
CA TRP A 135 17.48 -1.61 0.19
C TRP A 135 18.86 -2.12 -0.20
N ASP A 136 19.02 -3.42 -0.45
CA ASP A 136 20.27 -4.17 -0.46
C ASP A 136 20.82 -4.42 0.96
N TYR A 137 21.98 -5.09 1.06
CA TYR A 137 22.61 -5.35 2.35
C TYR A 137 23.75 -4.39 2.66
N ASP A 138 24.35 -3.80 1.62
CA ASP A 138 25.45 -2.86 1.77
C ASP A 138 24.89 -1.50 2.21
N TYR A 139 25.41 -0.98 3.31
CA TYR A 139 25.01 0.30 3.87
C TYR A 139 26.22 1.16 4.21
N ILE A 140 26.01 2.46 4.24
CA ILE A 140 26.92 3.44 4.82
C ILE A 140 26.30 4.03 6.08
N VAL A 141 27.14 4.54 6.97
CA VAL A 141 26.68 5.31 8.13
C VAL A 141 26.91 6.78 7.82
N ASN A 142 25.83 7.57 7.83
CA ASN A 142 25.93 8.99 7.56
C ASN A 142 26.47 9.79 8.78
N ASP A 143 26.67 11.10 8.60
CA ASP A 143 27.23 11.98 9.64
C ASP A 143 26.37 12.06 10.93
N PHE A 144 25.10 11.62 10.88
CA PHE A 144 24.18 11.56 12.02
C PHE A 144 24.12 10.18 12.69
N GLY A 145 24.91 9.20 12.20
CA GLY A 145 24.91 7.82 12.70
C GLY A 145 23.79 6.94 12.17
N TRP A 146 23.05 7.38 11.13
CA TRP A 146 21.97 6.61 10.51
C TRP A 146 22.51 5.75 9.35
N TRP A 147 21.94 4.58 9.18
CA TRP A 147 22.22 3.70 8.05
C TRP A 147 21.51 4.22 6.80
N GLU A 148 22.21 4.21 5.70
CA GLU A 148 21.74 4.54 4.36
C GLU A 148 22.17 3.45 3.39
N TYR A 149 21.28 3.10 2.47
CA TYR A 149 21.45 2.01 1.51
C TYR A 149 21.59 2.57 0.09
N PRO A 150 22.80 2.98 -0.33
CA PRO A 150 23.03 3.69 -1.60
C PRO A 150 22.75 2.84 -2.84
N ASP A 151 22.89 1.51 -2.72
CA ASP A 151 22.72 0.56 -3.82
C ASP A 151 21.31 -0.06 -3.88
N SER A 152 20.33 0.65 -3.30
CA SER A 152 18.92 0.23 -3.37
C SER A 152 18.46 0.05 -4.81
N TYR A 153 17.59 -0.92 -5.03
CA TYR A 153 17.16 -1.31 -6.36
C TYR A 153 15.69 -1.72 -6.41
N ILE A 154 15.17 -1.80 -7.64
CA ILE A 154 13.88 -2.40 -7.94
C ILE A 154 14.13 -3.77 -8.55
N ALA A 155 13.62 -4.83 -7.94
CA ALA A 155 13.54 -6.16 -8.54
C ALA A 155 12.28 -6.26 -9.38
N VAL A 156 12.40 -6.71 -10.62
CA VAL A 156 11.28 -6.89 -11.56
C VAL A 156 11.05 -8.37 -11.78
N TYR A 157 9.80 -8.80 -11.64
CA TYR A 157 9.39 -10.19 -11.87
C TYR A 157 8.23 -10.23 -12.87
N ASP A 158 8.09 -11.33 -13.57
CA ASP A 158 6.89 -11.66 -14.32
C ASP A 158 5.72 -11.92 -13.34
N ALA A 159 4.58 -11.29 -13.55
CA ALA A 159 3.46 -11.35 -12.62
C ALA A 159 2.74 -12.71 -12.61
N VAL A 160 2.87 -13.51 -13.66
CA VAL A 160 2.24 -14.84 -13.78
C VAL A 160 3.17 -15.93 -13.26
N THR A 161 4.38 -15.99 -13.81
CA THR A 161 5.34 -17.06 -13.52
C THR A 161 6.15 -16.82 -12.25
N LYS A 162 6.18 -15.58 -11.75
CA LYS A 162 7.02 -15.10 -10.63
C LYS A 162 8.52 -15.21 -10.92
N ALA A 163 8.87 -15.41 -12.19
CA ALA A 163 10.27 -15.46 -12.60
C ALA A 163 10.91 -14.08 -12.51
N PHE A 164 12.12 -14.03 -11.97
CA PHE A 164 12.92 -12.82 -11.92
C PHE A 164 13.33 -12.39 -13.35
N ILE A 165 13.17 -11.10 -13.65
CA ILE A 165 13.51 -10.53 -14.95
C ILE A 165 14.81 -9.74 -14.86
N LYS A 166 14.87 -8.74 -13.92
CA LYS A 166 16.05 -7.86 -13.79
C LYS A 166 16.05 -7.04 -12.49
N ARG A 167 17.21 -6.44 -12.20
CA ARG A 167 17.38 -5.37 -11.21
C ARG A 167 17.50 -4.01 -11.93
N ILE A 168 16.93 -2.97 -11.33
CA ILE A 168 17.02 -1.57 -11.79
C ILE A 168 17.57 -0.76 -10.61
N PRO A 169 18.73 -0.10 -10.73
CA PRO A 169 19.26 0.77 -9.66
C PRO A 169 18.25 1.88 -9.32
N ALA A 170 17.86 1.98 -8.05
CA ALA A 170 16.80 2.90 -7.65
C ALA A 170 17.31 4.21 -7.03
N GLY A 171 18.48 4.23 -6.45
CA GLY A 171 19.02 5.34 -5.65
C GLY A 171 19.15 4.93 -4.19
N THR A 172 19.25 5.90 -3.27
CA THR A 172 19.45 5.60 -1.86
C THR A 172 18.11 5.39 -1.14
N ASP A 173 18.02 4.36 -0.30
CA ASP A 173 16.86 4.08 0.58
C ASP A 173 15.53 3.96 -0.20
N ALA A 174 15.46 3.11 -1.21
CA ALA A 174 14.24 2.91 -1.99
C ALA A 174 13.11 2.33 -1.13
N GLU A 175 12.01 3.08 -0.99
CA GLU A 175 10.84 2.73 -0.17
C GLU A 175 9.58 2.54 -1.02
N GLY A 176 8.65 3.49 -0.96
CA GLY A 176 7.38 3.44 -1.68
C GLY A 176 7.56 3.41 -3.19
N ILE A 177 6.62 2.76 -3.88
CA ILE A 177 6.64 2.59 -5.33
C ILE A 177 5.22 2.72 -5.88
N ALA A 178 5.06 3.40 -7.02
CA ALA A 178 3.77 3.59 -7.68
C ALA A 178 3.95 3.66 -9.21
N MET A 179 2.89 3.34 -9.95
CA MET A 179 2.90 3.40 -11.42
C MET A 179 1.77 4.31 -11.92
N PHE A 180 2.10 5.17 -12.91
CA PHE A 180 1.11 5.94 -13.64
C PHE A 180 1.42 5.86 -15.14
N GLY A 181 0.56 5.19 -15.89
CA GLY A 181 0.83 4.85 -17.29
C GLY A 181 2.11 4.03 -17.42
N THR A 182 3.09 4.56 -18.12
CA THR A 182 4.42 3.95 -18.29
C THR A 182 5.49 4.54 -17.35
N ARG A 183 5.09 5.40 -16.41
CA ARG A 183 6.01 6.05 -15.46
C ARG A 183 6.00 5.34 -14.13
N LEU A 184 7.16 4.83 -13.73
CA LEU A 184 7.39 4.19 -12.45
C LEU A 184 8.00 5.21 -11.49
N PHE A 185 7.30 5.50 -10.39
CA PHE A 185 7.71 6.44 -9.35
C PHE A 185 8.23 5.67 -8.15
N VAL A 186 9.40 6.03 -7.66
CA VAL A 186 10.03 5.39 -6.49
C VAL A 186 10.45 6.46 -5.51
N ALA A 187 10.00 6.33 -4.27
CA ALA A 187 10.46 7.15 -3.16
C ALA A 187 11.87 6.75 -2.77
N VAL A 188 12.79 7.70 -2.76
CA VAL A 188 14.20 7.52 -2.42
C VAL A 188 14.67 8.69 -1.55
N LYS A 189 15.86 8.59 -0.98
CA LYS A 189 16.44 9.70 -0.19
C LYS A 189 16.52 10.99 -0.98
N GLU A 190 16.86 10.92 -2.26
CA GLU A 190 17.00 12.10 -3.13
C GLU A 190 15.66 12.74 -3.52
N GLY A 191 14.54 12.13 -3.21
CA GLY A 191 13.19 12.57 -3.57
C GLY A 191 12.37 11.47 -4.23
N VAL A 192 11.65 11.78 -5.31
CA VAL A 192 10.91 10.78 -6.08
C VAL A 192 11.59 10.58 -7.43
N ARG A 193 12.20 9.42 -7.60
CA ARG A 193 12.84 9.05 -8.87
C ARG A 193 11.80 8.47 -9.82
N VAL A 194 11.81 8.93 -11.06
CA VAL A 194 10.84 8.54 -12.09
C VAL A 194 11.55 7.82 -13.22
N PHE A 195 11.06 6.63 -13.56
CA PHE A 195 11.61 5.80 -14.64
C PHE A 195 10.61 5.64 -15.77
N ASP A 196 11.11 5.47 -16.98
CA ASP A 196 10.31 5.09 -18.16
C ASP A 196 10.21 3.55 -18.24
N ALA A 197 9.09 3.00 -17.79
CA ALA A 197 8.83 1.56 -17.81
C ALA A 197 8.32 1.03 -19.17
N SER A 198 8.17 1.90 -20.19
CA SER A 198 7.88 1.46 -21.57
C SER A 198 9.13 0.93 -22.26
N ARG A 199 10.31 1.20 -21.73
CA ARG A 199 11.60 0.78 -22.23
C ARG A 199 12.21 -0.31 -21.40
N GLU A 200 12.86 -1.26 -22.05
CA GLU A 200 13.50 -2.39 -21.37
C GLU A 200 14.66 -2.00 -20.44
N ASP A 201 15.34 -0.88 -20.73
CA ASP A 201 16.45 -0.33 -19.95
C ASP A 201 16.00 0.52 -18.76
N TYR A 202 14.69 0.85 -18.65
CA TYR A 202 14.11 1.68 -17.58
C TYR A 202 14.91 2.95 -17.30
N PRO A 203 15.13 3.82 -18.27
CA PRO A 203 15.93 5.00 -18.05
C PRO A 203 15.27 5.94 -17.05
N VAL A 204 16.10 6.59 -16.22
CA VAL A 204 15.63 7.64 -15.31
C VAL A 204 15.19 8.85 -16.14
N ILE A 205 13.93 9.26 -16.00
CA ILE A 205 13.39 10.47 -16.61
C ILE A 205 13.83 11.69 -15.80
N THR A 206 13.64 11.63 -14.47
CA THR A 206 13.99 12.72 -13.54
C THR A 206 13.97 12.24 -12.10
N THR A 207 14.49 13.07 -11.19
CA THR A 207 14.26 12.95 -9.75
C THR A 207 13.58 14.22 -9.27
N ILE A 208 12.39 14.11 -8.70
CA ILE A 208 11.58 15.24 -8.23
C ILE A 208 11.86 15.45 -6.75
N ARG A 209 12.43 16.60 -6.40
CA ARG A 209 12.58 17.06 -5.03
C ARG A 209 12.04 18.49 -4.93
N PRO A 210 10.96 18.72 -4.17
CA PRO A 210 10.44 20.05 -3.98
C PRO A 210 11.45 20.94 -3.25
N SER A 211 11.46 22.24 -3.58
CA SER A 211 12.32 23.21 -2.91
C SER A 211 12.00 23.30 -1.42
N GLY A 212 13.02 23.31 -0.58
CA GLY A 212 12.87 23.38 0.88
C GLY A 212 12.42 22.09 1.57
N VAL A 213 12.33 20.98 0.84
CA VAL A 213 12.09 19.64 1.40
C VAL A 213 13.41 18.91 1.52
N THR A 214 13.77 18.50 2.74
CA THR A 214 15.09 17.93 3.07
C THR A 214 15.08 16.45 3.40
N GLY A 215 14.02 15.92 4.00
CA GLY A 215 13.91 14.51 4.40
C GLY A 215 13.78 13.53 3.24
N ASN A 216 13.83 12.25 3.56
CA ASN A 216 13.65 11.16 2.60
C ASN A 216 12.17 11.06 2.17
N ALA A 217 11.91 10.86 0.90
CA ALA A 217 10.60 10.42 0.45
C ALA A 217 10.33 8.99 0.96
N LYS A 218 9.09 8.71 1.42
CA LYS A 218 8.75 7.41 2.01
C LYS A 218 7.65 6.67 1.24
N HIS A 219 6.43 7.09 1.33
CA HIS A 219 5.29 6.40 0.72
C HIS A 219 4.61 7.26 -0.33
N LEU A 220 3.92 6.58 -1.25
CA LEU A 220 3.28 7.16 -2.43
C LEU A 220 1.84 6.68 -2.52
N VAL A 221 0.89 7.59 -2.76
CA VAL A 221 -0.51 7.25 -2.99
C VAL A 221 -1.14 8.20 -4.01
N PHE A 222 -2.05 7.69 -4.85
CA PHE A 222 -2.82 8.52 -5.77
C PHE A 222 -4.13 8.98 -5.14
N ASP A 223 -4.52 10.22 -5.43
CA ASP A 223 -5.85 10.73 -5.13
C ASP A 223 -6.86 10.45 -6.27
N SER A 224 -8.12 10.84 -6.05
CA SER A 224 -9.22 10.69 -7.04
C SER A 224 -9.01 11.48 -8.34
N SER A 225 -8.11 12.42 -8.37
CA SER A 225 -7.72 13.20 -9.54
C SER A 225 -6.43 12.68 -10.18
N TYR A 226 -5.99 11.49 -9.77
CA TYR A 226 -4.74 10.87 -10.18
C TYR A 226 -3.49 11.73 -9.91
N LYS A 227 -3.52 12.62 -8.91
CA LYS A 227 -2.33 13.28 -8.42
C LYS A 227 -1.61 12.37 -7.44
N LEU A 228 -0.29 12.34 -7.53
CA LEU A 228 0.56 11.53 -6.67
C LEU A 228 0.91 12.33 -5.42
N TRP A 229 0.56 11.79 -4.26
CA TRP A 229 0.96 12.32 -2.97
C TRP A 229 2.10 11.49 -2.40
N VAL A 230 3.08 12.18 -1.88
CA VAL A 230 4.32 11.59 -1.35
C VAL A 230 4.54 12.10 0.06
N SER A 231 4.81 11.21 1.00
CA SER A 231 5.17 11.59 2.36
C SER A 231 6.66 11.92 2.47
N PHE A 232 6.92 13.04 3.14
CA PHE A 232 8.22 13.46 3.60
C PHE A 232 8.08 13.74 5.11
N PRO A 233 8.56 12.85 6.00
CA PRO A 233 8.31 12.96 7.44
C PRO A 233 8.65 14.33 8.05
N ASP A 234 9.66 15.01 7.51
CA ASP A 234 10.09 16.34 7.99
C ASP A 234 9.20 17.50 7.49
N LYS A 235 8.29 17.25 6.52
CA LYS A 235 7.54 18.31 5.82
C LYS A 235 6.06 18.00 5.60
N GLY A 236 5.64 16.78 5.86
CA GLY A 236 4.27 16.35 5.59
C GLY A 236 4.10 15.74 4.20
N LEU A 237 3.12 16.19 3.44
CA LEU A 237 2.77 15.63 2.14
C LEU A 237 3.10 16.58 1.00
N VAL A 238 3.67 16.03 -0.06
CA VAL A 238 3.96 16.72 -1.31
C VAL A 238 3.09 16.16 -2.43
N ARG A 239 2.39 17.01 -3.17
CA ARG A 239 1.65 16.60 -4.36
C ARG A 239 2.51 16.76 -5.60
N ILE A 240 2.52 15.72 -6.42
CA ILE A 240 3.20 15.69 -7.72
C ILE A 240 2.16 15.44 -8.83
N ASP A 241 2.21 16.23 -9.88
CA ASP A 241 1.49 15.92 -11.10
C ASP A 241 2.26 14.84 -11.89
N PRO A 242 1.67 13.61 -12.07
CA PRO A 242 2.40 12.51 -12.69
C PRO A 242 2.56 12.68 -14.22
N VAL A 243 1.87 13.65 -14.84
CA VAL A 243 1.98 13.97 -16.26
C VAL A 243 3.07 15.00 -16.51
N THR A 244 3.07 16.10 -15.76
CA THR A 244 4.06 17.18 -15.92
C THR A 244 5.34 16.95 -15.13
N LEU A 245 5.32 16.04 -14.16
CA LEU A 245 6.41 15.72 -13.22
C LEU A 245 6.81 16.93 -12.34
N VAL A 246 5.83 17.77 -12.03
CA VAL A 246 6.02 18.96 -11.20
C VAL A 246 5.41 18.72 -9.82
N ALA A 247 6.18 19.03 -8.77
CA ALA A 247 5.66 19.13 -7.42
C ALA A 247 5.01 20.52 -7.25
N ASP A 248 3.70 20.56 -7.07
CA ASP A 248 2.90 21.80 -7.12
C ASP A 248 2.27 22.18 -5.78
N LYS A 249 2.36 21.32 -4.76
CA LYS A 249 1.78 21.58 -3.44
C LYS A 249 2.57 20.88 -2.34
N VAL A 250 2.77 21.58 -1.24
CA VAL A 250 3.25 21.01 0.03
C VAL A 250 2.19 21.28 1.09
N VAL A 251 1.83 20.27 1.86
CA VAL A 251 0.90 20.36 2.98
C VAL A 251 1.60 19.90 4.25
N ASP A 252 1.72 20.77 5.22
CA ASP A 252 2.32 20.49 6.52
C ASP A 252 1.30 19.72 7.39
N ILE A 253 1.32 18.40 7.27
CA ILE A 253 0.53 17.45 8.06
C ILE A 253 1.48 16.57 8.86
N PRO A 254 1.18 16.25 10.12
CA PRO A 254 2.00 15.33 10.89
C PRO A 254 2.10 13.96 10.21
N VAL A 255 3.32 13.49 10.00
CA VAL A 255 3.63 12.17 9.44
C VAL A 255 4.63 11.50 10.40
N ASP A 256 4.53 10.19 10.58
CA ASP A 256 5.47 9.45 11.42
C ASP A 256 6.89 9.56 10.88
N SER A 257 7.84 9.86 11.75
CA SER A 257 9.22 10.16 11.36
C SER A 257 10.00 8.93 10.88
N MET A 258 9.64 7.75 11.34
CA MET A 258 10.34 6.51 11.01
C MET A 258 9.77 5.84 9.76
N ASP A 259 8.46 5.63 9.75
CA ASP A 259 7.78 4.88 8.70
C ASP A 259 7.27 5.79 7.56
N GLY A 260 6.73 6.95 7.90
CA GLY A 260 6.20 7.89 6.91
C GLY A 260 4.95 7.41 6.17
N PHE A 261 4.25 6.39 6.68
CA PHE A 261 3.16 5.72 5.98
C PHE A 261 1.96 6.63 5.72
N ILE A 262 1.42 6.53 4.52
CA ILE A 262 0.20 7.21 4.09
C ILE A 262 -0.71 6.24 3.32
N THR A 263 -2.01 6.47 3.38
CA THR A 263 -3.00 5.73 2.59
C THR A 263 -4.14 6.66 2.17
N ALA A 264 -4.80 6.35 1.05
CA ALA A 264 -6.01 7.05 0.63
C ALA A 264 -7.27 6.30 1.09
N ASP A 265 -8.38 7.01 1.25
CA ASP A 265 -9.68 6.37 1.35
C ASP A 265 -10.07 5.71 -0.01
N GLY A 266 -11.05 4.81 0.01
CA GLY A 266 -11.47 4.10 -1.21
C GLY A 266 -12.00 4.99 -2.35
N LYS A 267 -12.24 6.27 -2.07
CA LYS A 267 -12.66 7.27 -3.06
C LYS A 267 -11.52 8.19 -3.49
N GLY A 268 -10.34 8.08 -2.87
CA GLY A 268 -9.20 8.97 -3.13
C GLY A 268 -9.46 10.44 -2.80
N LYS A 269 -10.42 10.73 -1.90
CA LYS A 269 -10.79 12.10 -1.50
C LYS A 269 -10.10 12.56 -0.24
N LYS A 270 -9.64 11.61 0.58
CA LYS A 270 -8.87 11.87 1.79
C LYS A 270 -7.61 11.03 1.80
N ILE A 271 -6.54 11.62 2.31
CA ILE A 271 -5.29 10.91 2.62
C ILE A 271 -5.15 10.86 4.12
N TYR A 272 -4.81 9.68 4.62
CA TYR A 272 -4.61 9.40 6.03
C TYR A 272 -3.15 9.12 6.31
N THR A 273 -2.72 9.59 7.48
CA THR A 273 -1.40 9.31 8.04
C THR A 273 -1.53 9.14 9.54
N TYR A 274 -0.48 8.68 10.17
CA TYR A 274 -0.38 8.66 11.63
C TYR A 274 0.92 9.31 12.08
N LYS A 275 0.98 9.67 13.36
CA LYS A 275 2.20 10.06 14.05
C LYS A 275 2.19 9.49 15.45
N THR A 276 3.30 8.89 15.85
CA THR A 276 3.58 8.52 17.25
C THR A 276 4.62 9.47 17.79
N GLU A 277 4.37 10.01 18.98
CA GLU A 277 5.31 10.85 19.71
C GLU A 277 6.02 10.01 20.78
N TYR A 278 7.26 10.36 21.04
CA TYR A 278 8.09 9.65 21.99
C TYR A 278 8.64 10.62 23.03
N ASP A 279 8.75 10.18 24.28
CA ASP A 279 9.41 10.92 25.34
C ASP A 279 10.96 10.91 25.17
N ALA A 280 11.67 11.59 26.06
CA ALA A 280 13.12 11.65 26.04
C ALA A 280 13.83 10.28 26.24
N ASN A 281 13.10 9.27 26.67
CA ASN A 281 13.58 7.90 26.86
C ASN A 281 13.13 6.97 25.73
N TYR A 282 12.59 7.52 24.63
CA TYR A 282 12.03 6.79 23.49
C TYR A 282 10.82 5.91 23.83
N ASN A 283 10.08 6.22 24.92
CA ASN A 283 8.79 5.57 25.17
C ASN A 283 7.68 6.30 24.43
N PRO A 284 6.69 5.57 23.86
CA PRO A 284 5.52 6.21 23.27
C PRO A 284 4.78 7.11 24.27
N ALA A 285 4.58 8.37 23.92
CA ALA A 285 3.96 9.40 24.76
C ALA A 285 2.60 9.86 24.23
N GLY A 286 2.24 9.46 23.02
CA GLY A 286 0.98 9.76 22.38
C GLY A 286 1.02 9.40 20.91
N ALA A 287 -0.15 9.17 20.32
CA ALA A 287 -0.27 8.92 18.90
C ALA A 287 -1.59 9.46 18.36
N SER A 288 -1.58 9.91 17.09
CA SER A 288 -2.79 10.42 16.43
C SER A 288 -2.84 9.94 14.98
N ILE A 289 -4.08 9.70 14.51
CA ILE A 289 -4.40 9.52 13.10
C ILE A 289 -4.89 10.87 12.56
N PHE A 290 -4.31 11.30 11.46
CA PHE A 290 -4.70 12.51 10.75
C PHE A 290 -5.31 12.16 9.40
N SER A 291 -6.30 12.94 8.96
CA SER A 291 -6.81 12.91 7.60
C SER A 291 -6.67 14.29 6.97
N MET A 292 -6.36 14.31 5.68
CA MET A 292 -6.32 15.51 4.84
C MET A 292 -7.33 15.37 3.71
N ASP A 293 -8.21 16.35 3.54
CA ASP A 293 -9.10 16.43 2.37
C ASP A 293 -8.29 16.97 1.17
N VAL A 294 -8.28 16.22 0.05
CA VAL A 294 -7.45 16.57 -1.11
C VAL A 294 -7.98 17.79 -1.88
N SER A 295 -9.24 18.20 -1.68
CA SER A 295 -9.86 19.31 -2.39
C SER A 295 -9.51 20.68 -1.81
N ASN A 296 -9.35 20.77 -0.50
CA ASN A 296 -9.13 22.01 0.22
C ASN A 296 -7.94 21.97 1.20
N TYR A 297 -7.31 20.78 1.33
CA TYR A 297 -6.15 20.53 2.20
C TYR A 297 -6.43 20.69 3.70
N SER A 298 -7.70 20.67 4.10
CA SER A 298 -8.05 20.72 5.52
C SER A 298 -7.58 19.44 6.22
N ILE A 299 -6.95 19.62 7.36
CA ILE A 299 -6.41 18.55 8.20
C ILE A 299 -7.32 18.37 9.40
N THR A 300 -7.64 17.12 9.70
CA THR A 300 -8.42 16.73 10.87
C THR A 300 -7.69 15.62 11.62
N GLU A 301 -7.49 15.80 12.91
CA GLU A 301 -7.15 14.69 13.80
C GLU A 301 -8.40 13.84 14.02
N VAL A 302 -8.33 12.57 13.66
CA VAL A 302 -9.49 11.68 13.62
C VAL A 302 -9.55 10.78 14.85
N LEU A 303 -8.38 10.30 15.31
CA LEU A 303 -8.30 9.33 16.40
C LEU A 303 -7.01 9.50 17.16
N GLY A 304 -7.10 9.48 18.50
CA GLY A 304 -5.96 9.50 19.40
C GLY A 304 -5.67 8.15 20.05
N GLY A 305 -4.43 7.96 20.50
CA GLY A 305 -3.95 6.76 21.19
C GLY A 305 -2.61 6.95 21.86
N THR A 306 -1.97 5.85 22.21
CA THR A 306 -0.64 5.85 22.84
C THR A 306 0.47 5.57 21.83
N MET A 307 0.30 4.53 21.00
CA MET A 307 1.27 4.12 20.00
C MET A 307 0.56 3.55 18.77
N PHE A 308 0.62 4.25 17.65
CA PHE A 308 0.17 3.72 16.36
C PHE A 308 1.38 3.39 15.48
N TYR A 309 1.25 2.33 14.69
CA TYR A 309 2.29 1.89 13.75
C TYR A 309 1.70 1.54 12.37
N GLY A 310 0.61 2.19 12.03
CA GLY A 310 -0.06 2.06 10.75
C GLY A 310 -1.50 2.52 10.79
N VAL A 311 -2.02 2.79 9.61
CA VAL A 311 -3.42 3.14 9.37
C VAL A 311 -3.89 2.52 8.07
N GLY A 312 -5.14 2.06 8.02
CA GLY A 312 -5.81 1.62 6.81
C GLY A 312 -7.23 2.17 6.75
N VAL A 313 -7.76 2.35 5.56
CA VAL A 313 -9.14 2.79 5.38
C VAL A 313 -9.84 1.84 4.43
N SER A 314 -10.92 1.23 4.91
CA SER A 314 -11.71 0.29 4.12
C SER A 314 -12.30 0.99 2.90
N PRO A 315 -12.03 0.51 1.68
CA PRO A 315 -12.59 1.11 0.47
C PRO A 315 -14.10 0.92 0.35
N SER A 316 -14.65 -0.10 1.01
CA SER A 316 -16.08 -0.42 0.96
C SER A 316 -16.89 0.31 2.03
N THR A 317 -16.38 0.40 3.26
CA THR A 317 -17.13 0.93 4.41
C THR A 317 -16.67 2.30 4.87
N GLY A 318 -15.44 2.72 4.49
CA GLY A 318 -14.80 3.92 5.01
C GLY A 318 -14.32 3.77 6.47
N ASN A 319 -14.38 2.58 7.05
CA ASN A 319 -13.87 2.35 8.39
C ASN A 319 -12.34 2.54 8.43
N ILE A 320 -11.88 3.17 9.49
CA ILE A 320 -10.46 3.40 9.77
C ILE A 320 -9.96 2.25 10.66
N PHE A 321 -8.87 1.64 10.24
CA PHE A 321 -8.17 0.59 10.96
C PHE A 321 -6.83 1.12 11.47
N THR A 322 -6.57 0.93 12.75
CA THR A 322 -5.28 1.16 13.40
C THR A 322 -5.15 0.21 14.59
N ALA A 323 -4.04 0.25 15.31
CA ALA A 323 -3.88 -0.53 16.53
C ALA A 323 -3.08 0.25 17.58
N GLU A 324 -3.41 0.06 18.85
CA GLU A 324 -2.43 0.29 19.92
C GLU A 324 -1.37 -0.80 19.79
N THR A 325 -0.28 -0.43 19.13
CA THR A 325 0.74 -1.39 18.69
C THR A 325 1.70 -1.70 19.85
N SER A 326 2.06 -2.97 19.95
CA SER A 326 3.13 -3.45 20.84
C SER A 326 4.03 -4.39 20.05
N PHE A 327 5.34 -4.30 20.30
CA PHE A 327 6.36 -5.21 19.74
C PHE A 327 6.82 -6.26 20.75
N SER A 328 6.28 -6.26 21.97
CA SER A 328 6.56 -7.23 23.03
C SER A 328 5.34 -8.05 23.45
N SER A 329 4.15 -7.64 23.05
CA SER A 329 2.88 -8.31 23.35
C SER A 329 1.88 -8.11 22.20
N ASN A 330 0.73 -8.73 22.30
CA ASN A 330 -0.34 -8.55 21.32
C ASN A 330 -0.82 -7.09 21.30
N SER A 331 -0.99 -6.57 20.08
CA SER A 331 -1.57 -5.27 19.83
C SER A 331 -3.09 -5.27 20.01
N LEU A 332 -3.68 -4.10 20.27
CA LEU A 332 -5.13 -3.92 20.33
C LEU A 332 -5.59 -3.20 19.04
N LEU A 333 -6.17 -3.99 18.12
CA LEU A 333 -6.82 -3.45 16.93
C LEU A 333 -7.96 -2.51 17.33
N LYS A 334 -8.03 -1.35 16.68
CA LYS A 334 -9.13 -0.39 16.75
C LYS A 334 -9.74 -0.23 15.36
N VAL A 335 -11.06 -0.40 15.26
CA VAL A 335 -11.83 -0.10 14.06
C VAL A 335 -12.77 1.05 14.39
N ALA A 336 -12.62 2.15 13.67
CA ALA A 336 -13.40 3.37 13.87
C ALA A 336 -14.18 3.76 12.63
N ALA A 337 -15.24 4.51 12.79
CA ALA A 337 -15.91 5.22 11.70
C ALA A 337 -15.01 6.35 11.17
N SER A 338 -15.38 6.93 10.03
CA SER A 338 -14.63 8.03 9.40
C SER A 338 -14.57 9.32 10.21
N ASP A 339 -15.40 9.46 11.24
CA ASP A 339 -15.40 10.54 12.23
C ASP A 339 -14.60 10.23 13.50
N GLY A 340 -13.95 9.06 13.55
CA GLY A 340 -13.11 8.62 14.69
C GLY A 340 -13.86 7.87 15.79
N VAL A 341 -15.18 7.72 15.69
CA VAL A 341 -15.92 6.93 16.68
C VAL A 341 -15.56 5.46 16.60
N ILE A 342 -15.02 4.91 17.69
CA ILE A 342 -14.63 3.49 17.78
C ILE A 342 -15.88 2.61 17.66
N LYS A 343 -15.89 1.72 16.68
CA LYS A 343 -16.94 0.72 16.47
C LYS A 343 -16.64 -0.58 17.21
N THR A 344 -15.36 -1.00 17.21
CA THR A 344 -14.92 -2.19 17.92
C THR A 344 -13.44 -2.15 18.21
N THR A 345 -13.03 -2.96 19.18
CA THR A 345 -11.63 -3.27 19.47
C THR A 345 -11.46 -4.78 19.60
N ALA A 346 -10.30 -5.29 19.19
CA ALA A 346 -10.01 -6.72 19.26
C ALA A 346 -8.51 -6.96 19.44
N GLY A 347 -8.15 -8.05 20.13
CA GLY A 347 -6.75 -8.46 20.22
C GLY A 347 -6.24 -8.93 18.86
N ALA A 348 -5.12 -8.37 18.41
CA ALA A 348 -4.39 -8.77 17.20
C ALA A 348 -3.03 -9.38 17.57
N GLY A 349 -2.11 -9.52 16.60
CA GLY A 349 -0.76 -10.04 16.88
C GLY A 349 0.23 -8.96 17.31
N ILE A 350 1.51 -9.33 17.39
CA ILE A 350 2.62 -8.44 17.76
C ILE A 350 2.96 -7.54 16.57
N GLY A 351 3.12 -6.23 16.80
CA GLY A 351 3.53 -5.29 15.78
C GLY A 351 2.49 -5.08 14.67
N THR A 352 1.20 -4.93 15.02
CA THR A 352 0.14 -4.66 14.03
C THR A 352 0.41 -3.36 13.28
N SER A 353 0.53 -3.42 11.94
CA SER A 353 1.06 -2.32 11.15
C SER A 353 0.33 -2.03 9.83
N ARG A 354 -0.17 -3.03 9.12
CA ARG A 354 -0.77 -2.86 7.77
C ARG A 354 -2.09 -3.59 7.66
N TYR A 355 -2.93 -3.11 6.75
CA TYR A 355 -4.31 -3.56 6.55
C TYR A 355 -4.54 -3.76 5.06
N LEU A 356 -4.74 -5.00 4.62
CA LEU A 356 -4.98 -5.35 3.23
C LEU A 356 -6.45 -5.67 3.04
N PHE A 357 -7.14 -4.86 2.24
CA PHE A 357 -8.58 -4.98 1.96
C PHE A 357 -8.82 -5.80 0.69
N PHE A 358 -9.82 -6.71 0.69
CA PHE A 358 -10.18 -7.55 -0.45
C PHE A 358 -11.64 -7.99 -0.48
#